data_7bf53f4d048e97e09ba1f54ce0f6ad54
#
_entry.id   7bf53f4d048e97e09ba1f54ce0f6ad54
#
_cell.length_a   1.000
_cell.length_b   1.000
_cell.length_c   1.000
_cell.angle_alpha   90.00
_cell.angle_beta   90.00
_cell.angle_gamma   90.00
#
_symmetry.space_group_name_H-M   'P 1'
#
loop_
_entity.id
_entity.type
_entity.pdbx_description
1 polymer ?
#
loop_
_entity_poly.entity_id
_entity_poly.type
_entity_poly.pdbx_seq_one_letter_code
_entity_poly.pdbx_strand_id
1 'polypeptide(L)'
;MGSFVNGDIVLVRDFDGYPMGRGFINTNSKITVRMLTRDERTEISPEFLKQRVRDAWEYRKKVVDTGSCRVIFGEADFLPGLVVDKFSDVLVVQSLALGIDRLKETIIDALKEVLAEDGIRIRGVYERSDAK
;
A
#
# COMPACT_ATOMS: atom_id res chain seq x y z
N MET A 1 -6.52 26.27 -4.86
CA MET A 1 -6.38 25.02 -4.08
C MET A 1 -7.74 24.35 -3.96
N GLY A 2 -7.82 23.06 -4.25
CA GLY A 2 -9.08 22.33 -4.12
C GLY A 2 -9.39 21.96 -2.68
N SER A 3 -10.61 21.54 -2.45
CA SER A 3 -11.00 21.02 -1.15
C SER A 3 -10.66 19.54 -1.05
N PHE A 4 -10.35 19.10 0.15
CA PHE A 4 -10.00 17.69 0.41
C PHE A 4 -10.37 17.34 1.85
N VAL A 5 -10.42 16.04 2.09
CA VAL A 5 -10.53 15.45 3.43
C VAL A 5 -9.27 14.64 3.68
N ASN A 6 -8.75 14.68 4.91
CA ASN A 6 -7.56 13.89 5.24
C ASN A 6 -7.79 12.42 4.91
N GLY A 7 -6.81 11.80 4.27
CA GLY A 7 -6.89 10.44 3.74
C GLY A 7 -7.28 10.38 2.28
N ASP A 8 -7.69 11.49 1.68
CA ASP A 8 -8.01 11.53 0.24
C ASP A 8 -6.75 11.32 -0.61
N ILE A 9 -6.97 10.75 -1.78
CA ILE A 9 -5.96 10.71 -2.83
C ILE A 9 -6.07 12.02 -3.61
N VAL A 10 -4.97 12.75 -3.67
CA VAL A 10 -4.94 14.07 -4.31
C VAL A 10 -3.91 14.09 -5.43
N LEU A 11 -4.16 14.95 -6.41
CA LEU A 11 -3.18 15.27 -7.45
C LEU A 11 -2.21 16.28 -6.87
N VAL A 12 -0.91 15.98 -6.93
CA VAL A 12 0.13 16.84 -6.37
C VAL A 12 0.82 17.59 -7.50
N ARG A 13 0.92 18.91 -7.35
CA ARG A 13 1.59 19.79 -8.31
C ARG A 13 2.66 20.62 -7.60
N ASP A 14 3.69 21.03 -8.34
CA ASP A 14 4.66 21.97 -7.81
C ASP A 14 4.14 23.42 -7.90
N PHE A 15 4.98 24.39 -7.50
CA PHE A 15 4.59 25.79 -7.52
C PHE A 15 4.29 26.32 -8.93
N ASP A 16 4.89 25.73 -9.94
CA ASP A 16 4.69 26.13 -11.33
C ASP A 16 3.51 25.40 -11.98
N GLY A 17 2.81 24.56 -11.22
CA GLY A 17 1.65 23.83 -11.67
C GLY A 17 1.97 22.52 -12.39
N TYR A 18 3.24 22.11 -12.42
CA TYR A 18 3.60 20.84 -13.02
C TYR A 18 3.12 19.68 -12.17
N PRO A 19 2.47 18.67 -12.78
CA PRO A 19 2.01 17.51 -12.03
C PRO A 19 3.19 16.70 -11.51
N MET A 20 3.14 16.33 -10.24
CA MET A 20 4.15 15.49 -9.60
C MET A 20 3.69 14.06 -9.38
N GLY A 21 2.37 13.83 -9.44
CA GLY A 21 1.79 12.52 -9.23
C GLY A 21 0.58 12.56 -8.33
N ARG A 22 0.24 11.41 -7.75
CA ARG A 22 -0.91 11.27 -6.82
C ARG A 22 -0.43 10.69 -5.51
N GLY A 23 -1.04 11.13 -4.42
CA GLY A 23 -0.70 10.64 -3.10
C GLY A 23 -1.80 10.89 -2.09
N PHE A 24 -1.59 10.39 -0.88
CA PHE A 24 -2.49 10.62 0.25
C PHE A 24 -2.15 11.92 0.94
N ILE A 25 -3.16 12.66 1.36
CA ILE A 25 -2.95 13.87 2.15
C ILE A 25 -3.46 13.67 3.58
N ASN A 26 -2.67 14.12 4.56
CA ASN A 26 -3.07 14.18 5.96
C ASN A 26 -2.36 15.36 6.63
N THR A 27 -3.09 16.44 6.87
CA THR A 27 -2.53 17.66 7.44
C THR A 27 -2.17 17.51 8.91
N ASN A 28 -2.64 16.46 9.58
CA ASN A 28 -2.31 16.17 10.98
C ASN A 28 -1.03 15.35 11.12
N SER A 29 -0.43 14.93 10.02
CA SER A 29 0.78 14.14 10.01
C SER A 29 2.00 15.02 9.73
N LYS A 30 3.15 14.63 10.26
CA LYS A 30 4.43 15.30 9.95
C LYS A 30 4.74 15.21 8.46
N ILE A 31 4.37 14.10 7.83
CA ILE A 31 4.46 13.94 6.38
C ILE A 31 3.07 14.23 5.82
N THR A 32 2.88 15.44 5.32
CA THR A 32 1.56 15.90 4.89
C THR A 32 1.04 15.13 3.68
N VAL A 33 1.93 14.80 2.74
CA VAL A 33 1.56 14.03 1.55
C VAL A 33 2.49 12.83 1.40
N ARG A 34 1.92 11.64 1.24
CA ARG A 34 2.66 10.42 0.94
C ARG A 34 2.34 10.02 -0.49
N MET A 35 3.35 9.98 -1.34
CA MET A 35 3.17 9.74 -2.78
C MET A 35 2.88 8.27 -3.06
N LEU A 36 1.85 8.01 -3.86
CA LEU A 36 1.51 6.67 -4.37
C LEU A 36 2.11 6.42 -5.74
N THR A 37 2.07 7.41 -6.62
CA THR A 37 2.61 7.30 -7.96
C THR A 37 3.11 8.66 -8.42
N ARG A 38 4.13 8.65 -9.25
CA ARG A 38 4.64 9.86 -9.90
C ARG A 38 3.96 10.15 -11.23
N ASP A 39 3.11 9.24 -11.70
CA ASP A 39 2.34 9.45 -12.92
C ASP A 39 0.97 9.99 -12.57
N GLU A 40 0.72 11.26 -12.91
CA GLU A 40 -0.55 11.93 -12.63
C GLU A 40 -1.74 11.28 -13.32
N ARG A 41 -1.49 10.56 -14.43
CA ARG A 41 -2.53 9.94 -15.24
C ARG A 41 -2.95 8.58 -14.71
N THR A 42 -2.18 8.02 -13.79
CA THR A 42 -2.47 6.69 -13.24
C THR A 42 -3.67 6.78 -12.30
N GLU A 43 -4.70 6.01 -12.59
CA GLU A 43 -5.83 5.86 -11.70
C GLU A 43 -5.47 4.89 -10.58
N ILE A 44 -5.81 5.25 -9.34
CA ILE A 44 -5.59 4.38 -8.19
C ILE A 44 -6.80 3.43 -8.09
N SER A 45 -6.74 2.37 -8.85
CA SER A 45 -7.79 1.36 -8.97
C SER A 45 -7.40 0.09 -8.20
N PRO A 46 -8.35 -0.84 -8.00
CA PRO A 46 -7.99 -2.16 -7.46
C PRO A 46 -6.91 -2.87 -8.27
N GLU A 47 -6.91 -2.72 -9.60
CA GLU A 47 -5.92 -3.31 -10.49
C GLU A 47 -4.54 -2.69 -10.27
N PHE A 48 -4.48 -1.38 -10.06
CA PHE A 48 -3.24 -0.69 -9.72
C PHE A 48 -2.67 -1.24 -8.40
N LEU A 49 -3.50 -1.36 -7.38
CA LEU A 49 -3.09 -1.86 -6.07
C LEU A 49 -2.64 -3.32 -6.16
N LYS A 50 -3.36 -4.13 -6.92
CA LYS A 50 -3.00 -5.54 -7.11
C LYS A 50 -1.65 -5.68 -7.81
N GLN A 51 -1.34 -4.81 -8.76
CA GLN A 51 -0.04 -4.82 -9.42
C GLN A 51 1.09 -4.45 -8.44
N ARG A 52 0.86 -3.47 -7.58
CA ARG A 52 1.84 -3.13 -6.53
C ARG A 52 2.09 -4.31 -5.59
N VAL A 53 1.03 -5.00 -5.21
CA VAL A 53 1.13 -6.20 -4.37
C VAL A 53 1.90 -7.29 -5.10
N ARG A 54 1.58 -7.52 -6.37
CA ARG A 54 2.27 -8.54 -7.17
C ARG A 54 3.75 -8.24 -7.30
N ASP A 55 4.10 -6.99 -7.55
CA ASP A 55 5.49 -6.57 -7.67
C ASP A 55 6.25 -6.82 -6.36
N ALA A 56 5.65 -6.49 -5.23
CA ALA A 56 6.26 -6.73 -3.92
C ALA A 56 6.48 -8.21 -3.66
N TRP A 57 5.48 -9.04 -3.95
CA TRP A 57 5.56 -10.49 -3.75
C TRP A 57 6.61 -11.13 -4.67
N GLU A 58 6.63 -10.76 -5.95
CA GLU A 58 7.60 -11.29 -6.90
C GLU A 58 9.03 -10.94 -6.48
N TYR A 59 9.23 -9.74 -5.96
CA TYR A 59 10.52 -9.34 -5.44
C TYR A 59 10.94 -10.20 -4.24
N ARG A 60 10.03 -10.41 -3.29
CA ARG A 60 10.34 -11.21 -2.09
C ARG A 60 10.69 -12.65 -2.44
N LYS A 61 10.01 -13.24 -3.43
CA LYS A 61 10.31 -14.58 -3.88
C LYS A 61 11.75 -14.73 -4.37
N LYS A 62 12.33 -13.65 -4.87
CA LYS A 62 13.70 -13.65 -5.40
C LYS A 62 14.77 -13.49 -4.32
N VAL A 63 14.45 -12.88 -3.19
CA VAL A 63 15.48 -12.40 -2.26
C VAL A 63 15.40 -13.01 -0.87
N VAL A 64 14.26 -13.60 -0.47
CA VAL A 64 14.09 -14.14 0.89
C VAL A 64 13.35 -15.46 0.86
N ASP A 65 13.40 -16.16 2.02
CA ASP A 65 12.53 -17.33 2.26
C ASP A 65 11.12 -16.81 2.55
N THR A 66 10.18 -17.16 1.68
CA THR A 66 8.81 -16.63 1.75
C THR A 66 7.89 -17.42 2.69
N GLY A 67 8.39 -18.43 3.40
CA GLY A 67 7.62 -19.09 4.46
C GLY A 67 7.24 -18.11 5.55
N SER A 68 8.21 -17.30 5.99
CA SER A 68 8.00 -16.19 6.91
C SER A 68 8.81 -15.01 6.42
N CYS A 69 8.13 -13.92 6.04
CA CYS A 69 8.82 -12.77 5.49
C CYS A 69 7.95 -11.51 5.58
N ARG A 70 8.58 -10.35 5.46
CA ARG A 70 7.87 -9.10 5.27
C ARG A 70 7.55 -8.96 3.80
N VAL A 71 6.28 -9.08 3.44
CA VAL A 71 5.82 -9.04 2.05
C VAL A 71 5.76 -7.62 1.53
N ILE A 72 5.25 -6.70 2.35
CA ILE A 72 5.12 -5.28 1.99
C ILE A 72 5.78 -4.45 3.07
N PHE A 73 6.65 -3.52 2.67
CA PHE A 73 7.33 -2.63 3.58
C PHE A 73 7.24 -1.18 3.08
N GLY A 74 6.06 -0.60 3.26
CA GLY A 74 5.83 0.82 3.07
C GLY A 74 6.30 1.39 1.74
N GLU A 75 7.02 2.48 1.82
CA GLU A 75 7.52 3.20 0.65
C GLU A 75 8.45 2.36 -0.22
N ALA A 76 9.17 1.41 0.37
CA ALA A 76 10.07 0.53 -0.40
C ALA A 76 9.31 -0.29 -1.45
N ASP A 77 8.05 -0.58 -1.20
CA ASP A 77 7.19 -1.34 -2.12
C ASP A 77 6.12 -0.45 -2.75
N PHE A 78 6.28 0.86 -2.67
CA PHE A 78 5.39 1.86 -3.27
C PHE A 78 3.95 1.78 -2.73
N LEU A 79 3.80 1.33 -1.48
CA LEU A 79 2.53 1.33 -0.74
C LEU A 79 2.77 2.04 0.61
N PRO A 80 2.90 3.36 0.58
CA PRO A 80 3.35 4.13 1.74
C PRO A 80 2.43 3.95 2.96
N GLY A 81 3.05 3.67 4.09
CA GLY A 81 2.33 3.50 5.35
C GLY A 81 1.76 2.11 5.59
N LEU A 82 2.03 1.14 4.71
CA LEU A 82 1.55 -0.22 4.88
C LEU A 82 2.71 -1.18 5.16
N VAL A 83 2.55 -2.02 6.17
CA VAL A 83 3.47 -3.11 6.45
C VAL A 83 2.67 -4.40 6.53
N VAL A 84 3.10 -5.42 5.80
CA VAL A 84 2.47 -6.74 5.83
C VAL A 84 3.54 -7.79 6.04
N ASP A 85 3.40 -8.55 7.12
CA ASP A 85 4.26 -9.69 7.43
C ASP A 85 3.49 -10.98 7.18
N LYS A 86 4.16 -11.95 6.59
CA LYS A 86 3.59 -13.27 6.33
C LYS A 86 4.28 -14.29 7.23
N PHE A 87 3.47 -15.08 7.91
CA PHE A 87 3.93 -16.21 8.74
C PHE A 87 3.20 -17.44 8.24
N SER A 88 3.82 -18.21 7.37
CA SER A 88 3.22 -19.36 6.71
C SER A 88 1.95 -18.95 5.94
N ASP A 89 0.77 -19.29 6.40
CA ASP A 89 -0.52 -18.95 5.76
C ASP A 89 -1.30 -17.86 6.50
N VAL A 90 -0.59 -17.09 7.34
CA VAL A 90 -1.19 -16.01 8.11
C VAL A 90 -0.52 -14.68 7.72
N LEU A 91 -1.33 -13.64 7.56
CA LEU A 91 -0.84 -12.29 7.32
C LEU A 91 -1.06 -11.41 8.55
N VAL A 92 -0.07 -10.58 8.87
CA VAL A 92 -0.19 -9.56 9.91
C VAL A 92 -0.04 -8.20 9.22
N VAL A 93 -1.06 -7.37 9.30
CA VAL A 93 -1.15 -6.10 8.57
C VAL A 93 -1.08 -4.95 9.56
N GLN A 94 -0.22 -3.98 9.26
CA GLN A 94 -0.12 -2.76 10.04
C GLN A 94 -0.28 -1.57 9.10
N SER A 95 -1.28 -0.73 9.37
CA SER A 95 -1.54 0.47 8.60
C SER A 95 -1.05 1.67 9.41
N LEU A 96 -0.13 2.44 8.84
CA LEU A 96 0.54 3.56 9.51
C LEU A 96 0.12 4.92 8.93
N ALA A 97 -0.79 4.93 7.97
CA ALA A 97 -1.23 6.15 7.32
C ALA A 97 -2.74 6.08 7.06
N LEU A 98 -3.41 7.21 7.26
CA LEU A 98 -4.86 7.29 7.11
C LEU A 98 -5.33 6.90 5.70
N GLY A 99 -4.63 7.36 4.67
CA GLY A 99 -5.01 7.05 3.29
C GLY A 99 -4.89 5.57 2.97
N ILE A 100 -3.80 4.93 3.43
CA ILE A 100 -3.62 3.50 3.18
C ILE A 100 -4.63 2.67 3.99
N ASP A 101 -5.05 3.18 5.14
CA ASP A 101 -6.06 2.50 5.95
C ASP A 101 -7.39 2.38 5.19
N ARG A 102 -7.74 3.37 4.39
CA ARG A 102 -8.95 3.34 3.57
C ARG A 102 -8.87 2.33 2.44
N LEU A 103 -7.67 1.99 1.96
CA LEU A 103 -7.45 1.03 0.89
C LEU A 103 -7.13 -0.37 1.39
N LYS A 104 -7.04 -0.53 2.69
CA LYS A 104 -6.55 -1.75 3.34
C LYS A 104 -7.29 -3.00 2.89
N GLU A 105 -8.63 -2.96 2.88
CA GLU A 105 -9.41 -4.14 2.51
C GLU A 105 -9.15 -4.55 1.05
N THR A 106 -9.07 -3.59 0.14
CA THR A 106 -8.77 -3.86 -1.26
C THR A 106 -7.38 -4.48 -1.40
N ILE A 107 -6.41 -3.97 -0.64
CA ILE A 107 -5.03 -4.48 -0.68
C ILE A 107 -4.97 -5.89 -0.10
N ILE A 108 -5.68 -6.16 0.99
CA ILE A 108 -5.72 -7.50 1.58
C ILE A 108 -6.33 -8.50 0.60
N ASP A 109 -7.42 -8.13 -0.07
CA ASP A 109 -8.04 -8.98 -1.09
C ASP A 109 -7.07 -9.26 -2.22
N ALA A 110 -6.33 -8.25 -2.67
CA ALA A 110 -5.31 -8.42 -3.70
C ALA A 110 -4.19 -9.36 -3.25
N LEU A 111 -3.75 -9.25 -1.99
CA LEU A 111 -2.74 -10.15 -1.43
C LEU A 111 -3.21 -11.59 -1.45
N LYS A 112 -4.44 -11.85 -1.02
CA LYS A 112 -4.99 -13.20 -1.03
C LYS A 112 -5.03 -13.78 -2.44
N GLU A 113 -5.43 -12.97 -3.43
CA GLU A 113 -5.50 -13.40 -4.82
C GLU A 113 -4.11 -13.68 -5.39
N VAL A 114 -3.15 -12.80 -5.16
CA VAL A 114 -1.78 -12.95 -5.67
C VAL A 114 -1.12 -14.18 -5.05
N LEU A 115 -1.27 -14.38 -3.76
CA LEU A 115 -0.70 -15.55 -3.08
C LEU A 115 -1.38 -16.85 -3.54
N ALA A 116 -2.68 -16.81 -3.80
CA ALA A 116 -3.41 -17.97 -4.31
C ALA A 116 -2.93 -18.39 -5.70
N GLU A 117 -2.46 -17.46 -6.53
CA GLU A 117 -1.86 -17.78 -7.82
C GLU A 117 -0.63 -18.69 -7.67
N ASP A 118 0.06 -18.60 -6.55
CA ASP A 118 1.22 -19.45 -6.23
C ASP A 118 0.84 -20.64 -5.33
N GLY A 119 -0.45 -20.92 -5.20
CA GLY A 119 -0.93 -22.05 -4.41
C GLY A 119 -0.95 -21.81 -2.91
N ILE A 120 -0.80 -20.56 -2.46
CA ILE A 120 -0.80 -20.22 -1.04
C ILE A 120 -2.17 -19.72 -0.63
N ARG A 121 -2.86 -20.51 0.19
CA ARG A 121 -4.18 -20.10 0.71
C ARG A 121 -4.00 -19.46 2.08
N ILE A 122 -4.34 -18.20 2.19
CA ILE A 122 -4.24 -17.47 3.46
C ILE A 122 -5.38 -17.88 4.36
N ARG A 123 -5.03 -18.38 5.56
CA ARG A 123 -5.96 -18.89 6.55
C ARG A 123 -6.48 -17.79 7.48
N GLY A 124 -5.66 -16.77 7.73
CA GLY A 124 -6.04 -15.69 8.64
C GLY A 124 -5.31 -14.41 8.34
N VAL A 125 -5.95 -13.29 8.69
CA VAL A 125 -5.37 -11.96 8.59
C VAL A 125 -5.58 -11.27 9.93
N TYR A 126 -4.50 -10.80 10.54
CA TYR A 126 -4.53 -10.08 11.81
C TYR A 126 -4.06 -8.65 11.58
N GLU A 127 -4.76 -7.71 12.18
CA GLU A 127 -4.39 -6.30 12.10
C GLU A 127 -3.75 -5.85 13.40
N ARG A 128 -2.61 -5.17 13.29
CA ARG A 128 -2.02 -4.47 14.43
C ARG A 128 -2.57 -3.06 14.44
N SER A 129 -3.20 -2.68 15.53
CA SER A 129 -3.88 -1.40 15.66
C SER A 129 -3.16 -0.41 16.56
N ASP A 130 -1.90 -0.69 16.91
CA ASP A 130 -1.07 0.18 17.73
C ASP A 130 -0.44 1.32 16.92
N ALA A 131 -0.66 1.37 15.63
CA ALA A 131 -0.17 2.43 14.76
C ALA A 131 -0.99 3.71 14.96
N LYS A 132 -0.34 4.85 14.87
CA LYS A 132 -0.95 6.16 15.00
C LYS A 132 -0.93 6.93 13.69
#